data_c657ab102d26d8856b15429b30b13b98
#
_entry.id   c657ab102d26d8856b15429b30b13b98
#
_cell.length_a   1.000
_cell.length_b   1.000
_cell.length_c   1.000
_cell.angle_alpha   90.00
_cell.angle_beta   90.00
_cell.angle_gamma   90.00
#
_symmetry.space_group_name_H-M   'P 1'
#
loop_
_entity.id
_entity.type
_entity.pdbx_description
1 polymer ?
#
loop_
_entity_poly.entity_id
_entity_poly.type
_entity_poly.pdbx_seq_one_letter_code
_entity_poly.pdbx_strand_id
1 'polypeptide(L)'
;MKKIVVGILLAVVILLAGGGVYVTQLYQQSLKPVNVNDETVIEFIIEPGTSTKRVNQKLEEAGLIKNARMANIIVKLNDWSHIQAGAYELSPSLTLEQIYQKFASGDILEPDMIKVAIPEGYDLEFIAARLSPIVGLTAEDLLAAWEDRDYLNQLIQDYWFLTDEILDEGIRYPLEGYIYPATYSFKDEVYTVDELTHLLLNVTAQKLEPIQDLFKNSSLSIHDVFALASVIEGETQNVDEMSTVAGVFFNRINAGMYLQSDMTVIYAQGEHAVRVTEAMTKIDSPYNTYVTAGIPIGPVSSPSVEAIKAALQPEEHQYYYFIADMFGCVDGKTHFFSTYEEHMAFYRNYLLPSYEAGTSVCK
;
A
#
# COMPACT_ATOMS: atom_id res chain seq x y z
N MET A 1 72.91 2.65 42.34
CA MET A 1 71.69 3.31 41.82
C MET A 1 71.54 3.16 40.29
N LYS A 2 72.53 3.48 39.45
CA LYS A 2 72.36 3.37 37.97
C LYS A 2 71.95 1.99 37.46
N LYS A 3 72.55 0.88 38.00
CA LYS A 3 72.18 -0.50 37.58
C LYS A 3 70.75 -0.90 37.96
N ILE A 4 70.19 -0.39 39.05
CA ILE A 4 68.83 -0.65 39.49
C ILE A 4 67.83 0.10 38.59
N VAL A 5 68.15 1.36 38.24
CA VAL A 5 67.27 2.16 37.32
C VAL A 5 67.28 1.56 35.93
N VAL A 6 68.39 1.06 35.40
CA VAL A 6 68.46 0.35 34.11
C VAL A 6 67.64 -0.96 34.16
N GLY A 7 67.69 -1.72 35.27
CA GLY A 7 66.88 -2.94 35.43
C GLY A 7 65.38 -2.68 35.46
N ILE A 8 64.95 -1.59 36.14
CA ILE A 8 63.53 -1.18 36.17
C ILE A 8 63.10 -0.71 34.79
N LEU A 9 63.87 0.07 34.06
CA LEU A 9 63.58 0.49 32.70
C LEU A 9 63.47 -0.69 31.75
N LEU A 10 64.32 -1.67 31.81
CA LEU A 10 64.29 -2.90 31.03
C LEU A 10 62.98 -3.73 31.36
N ALA A 11 62.67 -3.85 32.66
CA ALA A 11 61.44 -4.55 33.06
C ALA A 11 60.13 -3.84 32.53
N VAL A 12 60.09 -2.52 32.58
CA VAL A 12 59.03 -1.71 32.05
C VAL A 12 58.89 -1.89 30.52
N VAL A 13 60.02 -1.88 29.78
CA VAL A 13 60.01 -2.12 28.32
C VAL A 13 59.54 -3.53 27.99
N ILE A 14 59.98 -4.53 28.73
CA ILE A 14 59.47 -5.93 28.53
C ILE A 14 57.99 -6.04 28.83
N LEU A 15 57.50 -5.40 29.90
CA LEU A 15 56.07 -5.39 30.23
C LEU A 15 55.24 -4.67 29.15
N LEU A 16 55.71 -3.54 28.64
CA LEU A 16 55.05 -2.81 27.57
C LEU A 16 55.07 -3.60 26.23
N ALA A 17 56.19 -4.23 25.90
CA ALA A 17 56.30 -5.08 24.72
C ALA A 17 55.41 -6.32 24.84
N GLY A 18 55.39 -7.00 25.99
CA GLY A 18 54.53 -8.14 26.27
C GLY A 18 53.04 -7.76 26.26
N GLY A 19 52.70 -6.61 26.85
CA GLY A 19 51.34 -6.03 26.81
C GLY A 19 50.90 -5.71 25.38
N GLY A 20 51.80 -5.14 24.55
CA GLY A 20 51.52 -4.85 23.15
C GLY A 20 51.25 -6.11 22.33
N VAL A 21 52.05 -7.17 22.50
CA VAL A 21 51.83 -8.46 21.83
C VAL A 21 50.51 -9.08 22.27
N TYR A 22 50.19 -9.05 23.55
CA TYR A 22 48.91 -9.58 24.06
C TYR A 22 47.69 -8.86 23.49
N VAL A 23 47.71 -7.53 23.45
CA VAL A 23 46.62 -6.72 22.88
C VAL A 23 46.47 -6.99 21.37
N THR A 24 47.59 -7.13 20.64
CA THR A 24 47.57 -7.48 19.22
C THR A 24 46.97 -8.88 18.99
N GLN A 25 47.30 -9.85 19.83
CA GLN A 25 46.70 -11.20 19.75
C GLN A 25 45.21 -11.17 20.05
N LEU A 26 44.78 -10.44 21.09
CA LEU A 26 43.35 -10.28 21.39
C LEU A 26 42.60 -9.62 20.22
N TYR A 27 43.16 -8.58 19.62
CA TYR A 27 42.62 -7.92 18.44
C TYR A 27 42.41 -8.92 17.29
N GLN A 28 43.47 -9.65 16.93
CA GLN A 28 43.40 -10.63 15.83
C GLN A 28 42.45 -11.81 16.11
N GLN A 29 42.36 -12.23 17.37
CA GLN A 29 41.40 -13.29 17.75
C GLN A 29 39.95 -12.80 17.74
N SER A 30 39.71 -11.55 18.07
CA SER A 30 38.36 -10.97 18.11
C SER A 30 37.77 -10.68 16.72
N LEU A 31 38.62 -10.58 15.70
CA LEU A 31 38.20 -10.49 14.30
C LEU A 31 37.69 -11.84 13.75
N LYS A 32 38.18 -12.95 14.33
CA LYS A 32 37.85 -14.30 13.82
C LYS A 32 36.53 -14.81 14.37
N PRO A 33 35.86 -15.70 13.64
CA PRO A 33 34.63 -16.37 14.10
C PRO A 33 34.79 -17.01 15.48
N VAL A 34 33.72 -17.15 16.22
CA VAL A 34 33.70 -17.93 17.47
C VAL A 34 33.96 -19.40 17.15
N ASN A 35 33.27 -19.94 16.18
CA ASN A 35 33.46 -21.29 15.68
C ASN A 35 33.18 -21.35 14.16
N VAL A 36 34.23 -21.55 13.35
CA VAL A 36 34.15 -21.53 11.88
C VAL A 36 33.28 -22.64 11.30
N ASN A 37 33.03 -23.71 12.04
CA ASN A 37 32.25 -24.86 11.61
C ASN A 37 30.82 -24.85 12.16
N ASP A 38 30.45 -23.84 12.92
CA ASP A 38 29.12 -23.70 13.52
C ASP A 38 28.27 -22.72 12.70
N GLU A 39 27.49 -23.27 11.77
CA GLU A 39 26.58 -22.53 10.89
C GLU A 39 25.18 -22.38 11.48
N THR A 40 25.01 -22.70 12.79
CA THR A 40 23.69 -22.52 13.46
C THR A 40 23.23 -21.07 13.32
N VAL A 41 22.06 -20.89 12.70
CA VAL A 41 21.47 -19.56 12.53
C VAL A 41 20.83 -19.12 13.84
N ILE A 42 21.21 -17.94 14.31
CA ILE A 42 20.68 -17.29 15.51
C ILE A 42 20.01 -15.98 15.06
N GLU A 43 18.74 -15.83 15.37
CA GLU A 43 18.04 -14.55 15.19
C GLU A 43 18.55 -13.55 16.24
N PHE A 44 19.05 -12.40 15.75
CA PHE A 44 19.64 -11.34 16.58
C PHE A 44 18.91 -10.01 16.34
N ILE A 45 18.18 -9.53 17.37
CA ILE A 45 17.35 -8.34 17.27
C ILE A 45 18.08 -7.12 17.81
N ILE A 46 18.15 -6.05 17.00
CA ILE A 46 18.65 -4.73 17.35
C ILE A 46 17.48 -3.75 17.40
N GLU A 47 17.13 -3.32 18.59
CA GLU A 47 16.08 -2.32 18.81
C GLU A 47 16.53 -0.92 18.38
N PRO A 48 15.63 -0.04 17.88
CA PRO A 48 15.95 1.33 17.55
C PRO A 48 16.61 2.07 18.72
N GLY A 49 17.71 2.79 18.44
CA GLY A 49 18.44 3.55 19.47
C GLY A 49 19.41 2.72 20.34
N THR A 50 19.56 1.41 20.08
CA THR A 50 20.53 0.57 20.81
C THR A 50 21.95 1.00 20.50
N SER A 51 22.74 1.32 21.55
CA SER A 51 24.13 1.72 21.39
C SER A 51 25.02 0.56 20.91
N THR A 52 26.09 0.86 20.12
CA THR A 52 27.08 -0.12 19.65
C THR A 52 27.67 -0.95 20.79
N LYS A 53 27.88 -0.33 21.96
CA LYS A 53 28.39 -1.02 23.17
C LYS A 53 27.38 -2.10 23.63
N ARG A 54 26.08 -1.80 23.61
CA ARG A 54 25.06 -2.75 24.02
C ARG A 54 24.86 -3.85 22.97
N VAL A 55 24.96 -3.52 21.68
CA VAL A 55 24.95 -4.50 20.59
C VAL A 55 26.08 -5.52 20.80
N ASN A 56 27.32 -5.06 21.02
CA ASN A 56 28.47 -5.95 21.24
C ASN A 56 28.31 -6.83 22.49
N GLN A 57 27.72 -6.31 23.58
CA GLN A 57 27.39 -7.12 24.76
C GLN A 57 26.41 -8.24 24.43
N LYS A 58 25.30 -7.91 23.74
CA LYS A 58 24.30 -8.91 23.30
C LYS A 58 24.94 -9.95 22.35
N LEU A 59 25.83 -9.55 21.44
CA LEU A 59 26.54 -10.47 20.54
C LEU A 59 27.44 -11.45 21.30
N GLU A 60 28.16 -10.99 22.33
CA GLU A 60 28.97 -11.87 23.18
C GLU A 60 28.11 -12.81 24.01
N GLU A 61 27.02 -12.31 24.62
CA GLU A 61 26.01 -13.09 25.35
C GLU A 61 25.38 -14.20 24.48
N ALA A 62 25.14 -13.90 23.21
CA ALA A 62 24.62 -14.86 22.22
C ALA A 62 25.68 -15.83 21.63
N GLY A 63 26.96 -15.68 22.01
CA GLY A 63 28.03 -16.53 21.48
C GLY A 63 28.41 -16.23 20.01
N LEU A 64 28.07 -15.07 19.50
CA LEU A 64 28.32 -14.63 18.13
C LEU A 64 29.69 -13.94 17.96
N ILE A 65 30.24 -13.37 19.05
CA ILE A 65 31.58 -12.78 19.09
C ILE A 65 32.32 -13.23 20.35
N LYS A 66 33.64 -13.18 20.30
CA LYS A 66 34.51 -13.66 21.39
C LYS A 66 34.68 -12.67 22.55
N ASN A 67 34.66 -11.37 22.26
CA ASN A 67 34.97 -10.34 23.26
C ASN A 67 34.32 -8.99 22.90
N ALA A 68 33.30 -8.59 23.64
CA ALA A 68 32.55 -7.35 23.42
C ALA A 68 33.43 -6.08 23.64
N ARG A 69 34.35 -6.13 24.60
CA ARG A 69 35.24 -4.96 24.88
C ARG A 69 36.19 -4.70 23.71
N MET A 70 36.76 -5.78 23.16
CA MET A 70 37.64 -5.68 22.01
C MET A 70 36.86 -5.31 20.75
N ALA A 71 35.69 -5.86 20.55
CA ALA A 71 34.79 -5.50 19.47
C ALA A 71 34.45 -4.00 19.47
N ASN A 72 34.18 -3.39 20.63
CA ASN A 72 33.96 -1.94 20.74
C ASN A 72 35.15 -1.12 20.23
N ILE A 73 36.39 -1.59 20.49
CA ILE A 73 37.61 -0.93 20.01
C ILE A 73 37.74 -1.10 18.50
N ILE A 74 37.55 -2.33 18.00
CA ILE A 74 37.70 -2.67 16.59
C ILE A 74 36.67 -1.88 15.75
N VAL A 75 35.42 -1.87 16.15
CA VAL A 75 34.31 -1.15 15.47
C VAL A 75 34.62 0.35 15.38
N LYS A 76 35.13 0.95 16.46
CA LYS A 76 35.50 2.35 16.47
C LYS A 76 36.71 2.66 15.58
N LEU A 77 37.71 1.77 15.55
CA LEU A 77 38.92 1.95 14.72
C LEU A 77 38.66 1.80 13.22
N ASN A 78 37.65 0.96 12.83
CA ASN A 78 37.32 0.69 11.45
C ASN A 78 36.08 1.47 10.96
N ASP A 79 35.54 2.35 11.80
CA ASP A 79 34.33 3.15 11.52
C ASP A 79 33.09 2.31 11.12
N TRP A 80 32.92 1.16 11.78
CA TRP A 80 31.77 0.26 11.56
C TRP A 80 30.58 0.62 12.44
N SER A 81 30.42 1.87 12.82
CA SER A 81 29.40 2.33 13.75
C SER A 81 28.01 2.45 13.11
N HIS A 82 27.90 2.31 11.78
CA HIS A 82 26.61 2.36 11.07
C HIS A 82 25.86 1.04 11.26
N ILE A 83 24.91 1.04 12.19
CA ILE A 83 24.09 -0.12 12.54
C ILE A 83 22.63 0.24 12.30
N GLN A 84 21.96 -0.52 11.45
CA GLN A 84 20.51 -0.41 11.27
C GLN A 84 19.80 -1.27 12.30
N ALA A 85 18.67 -0.78 12.83
CA ALA A 85 17.80 -1.55 13.71
C ALA A 85 17.02 -2.60 12.90
N GLY A 86 16.77 -3.79 13.48
CA GLY A 86 16.07 -4.88 12.84
C GLY A 86 16.49 -6.24 13.38
N ALA A 87 15.90 -7.30 12.86
CA ALA A 87 16.27 -8.68 13.13
C ALA A 87 17.28 -9.15 12.06
N TYR A 88 18.29 -9.90 12.47
CA TYR A 88 19.38 -10.39 11.62
C TYR A 88 19.60 -11.88 11.83
N GLU A 89 19.84 -12.61 10.76
CA GLU A 89 20.37 -13.99 10.83
C GLU A 89 21.87 -13.94 10.95
N LEU A 90 22.39 -14.35 12.11
CA LEU A 90 23.80 -14.45 12.39
C LEU A 90 24.18 -15.87 12.78
N SER A 91 25.44 -16.22 12.62
CA SER A 91 25.94 -17.52 13.09
C SER A 91 27.32 -17.37 13.73
N PRO A 92 27.72 -18.29 14.64
CA PRO A 92 29.06 -18.30 15.23
C PRO A 92 30.20 -18.50 14.21
N SER A 93 29.89 -18.86 12.97
CA SER A 93 30.85 -19.00 11.85
C SER A 93 31.19 -17.66 11.18
N LEU A 94 30.44 -16.58 11.47
CA LEU A 94 30.69 -15.25 10.91
C LEU A 94 31.86 -14.57 11.64
N THR A 95 32.64 -13.83 10.88
CA THR A 95 33.64 -12.90 11.44
C THR A 95 32.95 -11.65 11.99
N LEU A 96 33.62 -10.93 12.90
CA LEU A 96 33.11 -9.66 13.40
C LEU A 96 32.84 -8.66 12.25
N GLU A 97 33.70 -8.62 11.24
CA GLU A 97 33.51 -7.80 10.05
C GLU A 97 32.28 -8.15 9.26
N GLN A 98 32.03 -9.44 8.99
CA GLN A 98 30.83 -9.93 8.28
C GLN A 98 29.55 -9.58 9.04
N ILE A 99 29.55 -9.71 10.38
CA ILE A 99 28.42 -9.31 11.22
C ILE A 99 28.12 -7.81 11.03
N TYR A 100 29.16 -6.96 11.09
CA TYR A 100 28.98 -5.52 10.94
C TYR A 100 28.64 -5.09 9.51
N GLN A 101 29.10 -5.83 8.49
CA GLN A 101 28.68 -5.62 7.11
C GLN A 101 27.17 -5.88 6.94
N LYS A 102 26.63 -6.94 7.58
CA LYS A 102 25.18 -7.20 7.60
C LYS A 102 24.40 -6.05 8.26
N PHE A 103 24.88 -5.52 9.39
CA PHE A 103 24.26 -4.38 10.06
C PHE A 103 24.28 -3.09 9.23
N ALA A 104 25.38 -2.86 8.50
CA ALA A 104 25.54 -1.68 7.65
C ALA A 104 24.72 -1.76 6.35
N SER A 105 24.65 -2.95 5.75
CA SER A 105 23.86 -3.17 4.51
C SER A 105 22.34 -3.20 4.75
N GLY A 106 21.89 -3.35 6.02
CA GLY A 106 20.48 -3.56 6.31
C GLY A 106 19.99 -4.93 5.83
N ASP A 107 20.85 -5.97 5.87
CA ASP A 107 20.47 -7.38 5.60
C ASP A 107 19.61 -7.91 6.77
N ILE A 108 18.44 -7.28 6.91
CA ILE A 108 17.46 -7.51 7.98
C ILE A 108 16.58 -8.68 7.55
N LEU A 109 16.33 -9.61 8.47
CA LEU A 109 15.24 -10.55 8.34
C LEU A 109 13.95 -9.75 8.19
N GLU A 110 13.39 -9.73 7.01
CA GLU A 110 12.00 -9.32 6.90
C GLU A 110 11.17 -10.40 7.60
N PRO A 111 10.35 -10.06 8.61
CA PRO A 111 9.42 -11.03 9.17
C PRO A 111 8.57 -11.59 8.03
N ASP A 112 8.24 -12.88 8.10
CA ASP A 112 7.33 -13.49 7.13
C ASP A 112 6.06 -12.65 7.06
N MET A 113 5.93 -11.88 5.95
CA MET A 113 4.82 -10.98 5.74
C MET A 113 3.74 -11.69 4.93
N ILE A 114 2.53 -11.69 5.46
CA ILE A 114 1.34 -12.19 4.74
C ILE A 114 0.94 -11.10 3.74
N LYS A 115 0.99 -11.41 2.44
CA LYS A 115 0.61 -10.48 1.37
C LYS A 115 -0.86 -10.64 1.01
N VAL A 116 -1.60 -9.53 1.07
CA VAL A 116 -3.02 -9.47 0.71
C VAL A 116 -3.19 -8.46 -0.41
N ALA A 117 -3.64 -8.92 -1.57
CA ALA A 117 -3.99 -8.03 -2.68
C ALA A 117 -5.43 -7.54 -2.53
N ILE A 118 -5.62 -6.22 -2.59
CA ILE A 118 -6.90 -5.54 -2.76
C ILE A 118 -6.89 -5.01 -4.20
N PRO A 119 -7.66 -5.62 -5.11
CA PRO A 119 -7.75 -5.16 -6.49
C PRO A 119 -8.53 -3.85 -6.62
N GLU A 120 -8.34 -3.17 -7.76
CA GLU A 120 -9.15 -2.03 -8.16
C GLU A 120 -10.63 -2.42 -8.37
N GLY A 121 -11.55 -1.50 -8.12
CA GLY A 121 -12.98 -1.71 -8.35
C GLY A 121 -13.71 -2.57 -7.31
N TYR A 122 -13.05 -2.98 -6.23
CA TYR A 122 -13.71 -3.70 -5.13
C TYR A 122 -14.24 -2.73 -4.07
N ASP A 123 -15.38 -3.13 -3.44
CA ASP A 123 -16.04 -2.36 -2.40
C ASP A 123 -15.48 -2.65 -0.99
N LEU A 124 -15.91 -1.84 -0.02
CA LEU A 124 -15.42 -1.92 1.35
C LEU A 124 -15.82 -3.22 2.06
N GLU A 125 -16.98 -3.81 1.74
CA GLU A 125 -17.42 -5.11 2.29
C GLU A 125 -16.46 -6.22 1.86
N PHE A 126 -16.09 -6.25 0.59
CA PHE A 126 -15.11 -7.20 0.07
C PHE A 126 -13.74 -7.01 0.73
N ILE A 127 -13.30 -5.75 0.90
CA ILE A 127 -12.03 -5.42 1.55
C ILE A 127 -12.01 -5.92 2.99
N ALA A 128 -13.06 -5.63 3.76
CA ALA A 128 -13.20 -6.09 5.15
C ALA A 128 -13.17 -7.63 5.24
N ALA A 129 -13.95 -8.31 4.38
CA ALA A 129 -13.97 -9.77 4.33
C ALA A 129 -12.61 -10.38 3.95
N ARG A 130 -11.85 -9.73 3.08
CA ARG A 130 -10.54 -10.20 2.63
C ARG A 130 -9.45 -10.00 3.67
N LEU A 131 -9.52 -8.94 4.46
CA LEU A 131 -8.56 -8.64 5.54
C LEU A 131 -8.83 -9.45 6.80
N SER A 132 -10.10 -9.69 7.13
CA SER A 132 -10.56 -10.37 8.35
C SER A 132 -9.75 -11.63 8.73
N PRO A 133 -9.52 -12.62 7.84
CA PRO A 133 -8.81 -13.83 8.22
C PRO A 133 -7.32 -13.65 8.53
N ILE A 134 -6.76 -12.46 8.22
CA ILE A 134 -5.33 -12.17 8.32
C ILE A 134 -5.02 -11.31 9.55
N VAL A 135 -5.89 -10.34 9.85
CA VAL A 135 -5.60 -9.30 10.85
C VAL A 135 -6.15 -9.60 12.25
N GLY A 136 -6.86 -10.72 12.42
CA GLY A 136 -7.44 -11.11 13.71
C GLY A 136 -8.66 -10.30 14.12
N LEU A 137 -9.31 -9.60 13.18
CA LEU A 137 -10.55 -8.84 13.35
C LEU A 137 -11.64 -9.44 12.47
N THR A 138 -12.92 -9.36 12.89
CA THR A 138 -14.02 -9.77 12.00
C THR A 138 -14.35 -8.68 10.97
N ALA A 139 -14.96 -9.07 9.84
CA ALA A 139 -15.40 -8.09 8.86
C ALA A 139 -16.46 -7.15 9.45
N GLU A 140 -17.35 -7.69 10.30
CA GLU A 140 -18.37 -6.91 11.00
C GLU A 140 -17.75 -5.87 11.95
N ASP A 141 -16.71 -6.23 12.71
CA ASP A 141 -16.02 -5.29 13.61
C ASP A 141 -15.35 -4.16 12.81
N LEU A 142 -14.75 -4.49 11.67
CA LEU A 142 -14.13 -3.50 10.78
C LEU A 142 -15.17 -2.53 10.20
N LEU A 143 -16.25 -3.04 9.63
CA LEU A 143 -17.32 -2.22 9.04
C LEU A 143 -17.98 -1.34 10.10
N ALA A 144 -18.29 -1.91 11.28
CA ALA A 144 -18.89 -1.15 12.39
C ALA A 144 -17.99 -0.01 12.88
N ALA A 145 -16.67 -0.21 12.93
CA ALA A 145 -15.73 0.84 13.30
C ALA A 145 -15.60 1.92 12.20
N TRP A 146 -15.65 1.51 10.93
CA TRP A 146 -15.61 2.43 9.78
C TRP A 146 -16.93 3.18 9.54
N GLU A 147 -17.96 2.90 10.34
CA GLU A 147 -19.22 3.65 10.44
C GLU A 147 -19.29 4.52 11.70
N ASP A 148 -18.38 4.34 12.68
CA ASP A 148 -18.37 5.09 13.93
C ASP A 148 -18.02 6.57 13.68
N ARG A 149 -18.99 7.46 13.95
CA ARG A 149 -18.84 8.90 13.64
C ARG A 149 -17.74 9.60 14.44
N ASP A 150 -17.49 9.19 15.68
CA ASP A 150 -16.45 9.81 16.51
C ASP A 150 -15.06 9.39 15.98
N TYR A 151 -14.93 8.13 15.56
CA TYR A 151 -13.72 7.64 14.94
C TYR A 151 -13.48 8.29 13.56
N LEU A 152 -14.51 8.39 12.73
CA LEU A 152 -14.42 9.06 11.43
C LEU A 152 -14.04 10.53 11.55
N ASN A 153 -14.56 11.25 12.55
CA ASN A 153 -14.15 12.62 12.82
C ASN A 153 -12.67 12.76 13.20
N GLN A 154 -12.06 11.75 13.82
CA GLN A 154 -10.61 11.73 14.06
C GLN A 154 -9.85 11.52 12.75
N LEU A 155 -10.25 10.54 11.94
CA LEU A 155 -9.63 10.27 10.64
C LEU A 155 -9.70 11.47 9.68
N ILE A 156 -10.80 12.22 9.67
CA ILE A 156 -10.95 13.48 8.88
C ILE A 156 -9.90 14.52 9.30
N GLN A 157 -9.50 14.57 10.58
CA GLN A 157 -8.44 15.49 11.01
C GLN A 157 -7.05 15.02 10.61
N ASP A 158 -6.84 13.71 10.49
CA ASP A 158 -5.54 13.12 10.21
C ASP A 158 -5.24 13.05 8.70
N TYR A 159 -6.29 12.94 7.86
CA TYR A 159 -6.13 12.73 6.41
C TYR A 159 -6.82 13.83 5.60
N TRP A 160 -6.04 14.62 4.87
CA TRP A 160 -6.50 15.75 4.05
C TRP A 160 -7.53 15.38 2.96
N PHE A 161 -7.54 14.10 2.53
CA PHE A 161 -8.46 13.62 1.50
C PHE A 161 -9.79 13.10 2.06
N LEU A 162 -9.94 12.98 3.37
CA LEU A 162 -11.21 12.74 4.02
C LEU A 162 -11.86 14.06 4.40
N THR A 163 -13.12 14.24 4.05
CA THR A 163 -13.89 15.46 4.33
C THR A 163 -15.17 15.14 5.07
N ASP A 164 -15.83 16.13 5.64
CA ASP A 164 -17.11 15.97 6.36
C ASP A 164 -18.21 15.35 5.46
N GLU A 165 -18.05 15.41 4.13
CA GLU A 165 -18.99 14.84 3.16
C GLU A 165 -19.15 13.32 3.33
N ILE A 166 -18.13 12.60 3.83
CA ILE A 166 -18.23 11.15 4.11
C ILE A 166 -19.25 10.84 5.23
N LEU A 167 -19.68 11.85 5.99
CA LEU A 167 -20.61 11.71 7.11
C LEU A 167 -22.08 11.97 6.71
N ASP A 168 -22.36 12.19 5.43
CA ASP A 168 -23.74 12.39 4.94
C ASP A 168 -24.61 11.16 5.22
N GLU A 169 -25.89 11.41 5.63
CA GLU A 169 -26.81 10.36 6.07
C GLU A 169 -27.17 9.36 4.96
N GLY A 170 -27.02 9.73 3.69
CA GLY A 170 -27.28 8.86 2.53
C GLY A 170 -26.11 7.93 2.19
N ILE A 171 -24.94 8.11 2.81
CA ILE A 171 -23.75 7.30 2.53
C ILE A 171 -23.87 5.95 3.23
N ARG A 172 -23.63 4.86 2.48
CA ARG A 172 -23.70 3.50 2.99
C ARG A 172 -22.50 3.16 3.85
N TYR A 173 -21.29 3.40 3.33
CA TYR A 173 -20.02 3.20 4.03
C TYR A 173 -19.14 4.44 3.88
N PRO A 174 -18.86 5.18 4.97
CA PRO A 174 -18.08 6.43 4.92
C PRO A 174 -16.69 6.32 4.31
N LEU A 175 -16.00 5.18 4.49
CA LEU A 175 -14.67 4.94 3.93
C LEU A 175 -14.68 4.22 2.58
N GLU A 176 -15.85 4.03 1.95
CA GLU A 176 -15.93 3.45 0.61
C GLU A 176 -15.10 4.27 -0.39
N GLY A 177 -14.26 3.58 -1.16
CA GLY A 177 -13.39 4.20 -2.15
C GLY A 177 -12.10 4.84 -1.60
N TYR A 178 -11.98 5.01 -0.27
CA TYR A 178 -10.81 5.66 0.33
C TYR A 178 -9.68 4.70 0.72
N ILE A 179 -9.92 3.39 0.72
CA ILE A 179 -8.87 2.38 0.87
C ILE A 179 -8.29 2.09 -0.51
N TYR A 180 -7.02 2.46 -0.71
CA TYR A 180 -6.36 2.33 -2.01
C TYR A 180 -6.18 0.87 -2.43
N PRO A 181 -6.46 0.49 -3.69
CA PRO A 181 -6.20 -0.84 -4.19
C PRO A 181 -4.68 -1.09 -4.32
N ALA A 182 -4.19 -2.06 -3.55
CA ALA A 182 -2.76 -2.39 -3.49
C ALA A 182 -2.55 -3.81 -2.95
N THR A 183 -1.31 -4.30 -3.04
CA THR A 183 -0.87 -5.45 -2.25
C THR A 183 -0.30 -4.97 -0.92
N TYR A 184 -1.02 -5.23 0.15
CA TYR A 184 -0.63 -4.92 1.52
C TYR A 184 0.19 -6.06 2.11
N SER A 185 1.13 -5.73 2.99
CA SER A 185 1.96 -6.70 3.71
C SER A 185 1.70 -6.60 5.20
N PHE A 186 1.21 -7.68 5.79
CA PHE A 186 0.85 -7.78 7.21
C PHE A 186 1.81 -8.71 7.93
N LYS A 187 2.16 -8.38 9.18
CA LYS A 187 2.81 -9.33 10.07
C LYS A 187 1.77 -10.36 10.55
N ASP A 188 2.24 -11.54 10.94
CA ASP A 188 1.40 -12.55 11.59
C ASP A 188 1.15 -12.14 13.06
N GLU A 189 0.31 -11.12 13.25
CA GLU A 189 -0.07 -10.57 14.55
C GLU A 189 -1.51 -10.05 14.53
N VAL A 190 -2.11 -9.88 15.72
CA VAL A 190 -3.46 -9.29 15.86
C VAL A 190 -3.32 -7.77 15.80
N TYR A 191 -4.02 -7.15 14.87
CA TYR A 191 -4.09 -5.70 14.71
C TYR A 191 -5.25 -5.12 15.52
N THR A 192 -5.09 -3.92 16.03
CA THR A 192 -6.25 -3.11 16.42
C THR A 192 -6.89 -2.50 15.17
N VAL A 193 -8.18 -2.14 15.26
CA VAL A 193 -8.87 -1.45 14.15
C VAL A 193 -8.13 -0.18 13.74
N ASP A 194 -7.65 0.58 14.73
CA ASP A 194 -6.94 1.83 14.53
C ASP A 194 -5.62 1.64 13.75
N GLU A 195 -4.78 0.70 14.18
CA GLU A 195 -3.52 0.36 13.49
C GLU A 195 -3.76 -0.07 12.05
N LEU A 196 -4.77 -0.93 11.83
CA LEU A 196 -5.12 -1.40 10.49
C LEU A 196 -5.62 -0.26 9.62
N THR A 197 -6.55 0.56 10.12
CA THR A 197 -7.13 1.68 9.36
C THR A 197 -6.06 2.68 8.95
N HIS A 198 -5.20 3.07 9.89
CA HIS A 198 -4.08 3.96 9.58
C HIS A 198 -3.08 3.35 8.59
N LEU A 199 -2.80 2.04 8.68
CA LEU A 199 -1.96 1.35 7.69
C LEU A 199 -2.55 1.48 6.29
N LEU A 200 -3.85 1.23 6.13
CA LEU A 200 -4.55 1.30 4.84
C LEU A 200 -4.61 2.74 4.31
N LEU A 201 -5.03 3.70 5.12
CA LEU A 201 -5.17 5.12 4.73
C LEU A 201 -3.81 5.79 4.48
N ASN A 202 -2.74 5.38 5.15
CA ASN A 202 -1.39 5.87 4.87
C ASN A 202 -0.91 5.47 3.47
N VAL A 203 -1.30 4.28 2.98
CA VAL A 203 -1.02 3.89 1.58
C VAL A 203 -1.79 4.80 0.62
N THR A 204 -3.05 5.11 0.91
CA THR A 204 -3.84 6.08 0.13
C THR A 204 -3.17 7.45 0.12
N ALA A 205 -2.78 7.96 1.29
CA ALA A 205 -2.07 9.25 1.41
C ALA A 205 -0.80 9.29 0.54
N GLN A 206 0.02 8.23 0.62
CA GLN A 206 1.26 8.11 -0.16
C GLN A 206 0.99 8.09 -1.67
N LYS A 207 -0.06 7.42 -2.11
CA LYS A 207 -0.43 7.34 -3.53
C LYS A 207 -0.99 8.66 -4.07
N LEU A 208 -1.67 9.43 -3.22
CA LEU A 208 -2.25 10.72 -3.58
C LEU A 208 -1.25 11.88 -3.49
N GLU A 209 -0.16 11.75 -2.71
CA GLU A 209 0.84 12.81 -2.53
C GLU A 209 1.33 13.42 -3.86
N PRO A 210 1.71 12.62 -4.90
CA PRO A 210 2.18 13.17 -6.17
C PRO A 210 1.14 13.96 -6.97
N ILE A 211 -0.15 13.78 -6.68
CA ILE A 211 -1.27 14.39 -7.40
C ILE A 211 -2.10 15.35 -6.55
N GLN A 212 -1.68 15.61 -5.30
CA GLN A 212 -2.43 16.46 -4.37
C GLN A 212 -2.73 17.86 -4.94
N ASP A 213 -1.81 18.44 -5.72
CA ASP A 213 -2.02 19.76 -6.31
C ASP A 213 -3.12 19.77 -7.38
N LEU A 214 -3.47 18.63 -7.99
CA LEU A 214 -4.57 18.55 -8.94
C LEU A 214 -5.92 18.77 -8.26
N PHE A 215 -6.10 18.28 -7.03
CA PHE A 215 -7.32 18.48 -6.25
C PHE A 215 -7.58 19.96 -5.96
N LYS A 216 -6.54 20.76 -5.71
CA LYS A 216 -6.65 22.21 -5.44
C LYS A 216 -7.18 22.99 -6.62
N ASN A 217 -6.98 22.48 -7.84
CA ASN A 217 -7.40 23.12 -9.09
C ASN A 217 -8.71 22.55 -9.64
N SER A 218 -9.28 21.52 -8.99
CA SER A 218 -10.53 20.89 -9.40
C SER A 218 -11.74 21.77 -9.05
N SER A 219 -12.76 21.72 -9.89
CA SER A 219 -14.09 22.28 -9.59
C SER A 219 -14.97 21.33 -8.75
N LEU A 220 -14.57 20.07 -8.65
CA LEU A 220 -15.23 19.05 -7.83
C LEU A 220 -14.70 19.10 -6.40
N SER A 221 -15.53 18.73 -5.42
CA SER A 221 -15.05 18.43 -4.08
C SER A 221 -14.14 17.20 -4.08
N ILE A 222 -13.37 17.00 -3.01
CA ILE A 222 -12.53 15.80 -2.88
C ILE A 222 -13.40 14.53 -2.92
N HIS A 223 -14.53 14.57 -2.24
CA HIS A 223 -15.49 13.46 -2.19
C HIS A 223 -16.08 13.15 -3.56
N ASP A 224 -16.51 14.17 -4.31
CA ASP A 224 -17.00 14.01 -5.68
C ASP A 224 -15.95 13.42 -6.62
N VAL A 225 -14.68 13.78 -6.45
CA VAL A 225 -13.58 13.20 -7.23
C VAL A 225 -13.47 11.70 -6.99
N PHE A 226 -13.49 11.26 -5.73
CA PHE A 226 -13.47 9.84 -5.40
C PHE A 226 -14.72 9.11 -5.90
N ALA A 227 -15.90 9.72 -5.74
CA ALA A 227 -17.15 9.16 -6.24
C ALA A 227 -17.12 8.96 -7.76
N LEU A 228 -16.74 9.99 -8.52
CA LEU A 228 -16.64 9.91 -9.97
C LEU A 228 -15.53 8.94 -10.43
N ALA A 229 -14.37 8.95 -9.75
CA ALA A 229 -13.27 8.04 -10.04
C ALA A 229 -13.67 6.58 -9.86
N SER A 230 -14.43 6.25 -8.82
CA SER A 230 -14.92 4.88 -8.60
C SER A 230 -15.88 4.41 -9.69
N VAL A 231 -16.66 5.33 -10.25
CA VAL A 231 -17.53 5.04 -11.41
C VAL A 231 -16.68 4.82 -12.66
N ILE A 232 -15.69 5.68 -12.93
CA ILE A 232 -14.76 5.54 -14.08
C ILE A 232 -14.03 4.20 -14.01
N GLU A 233 -13.52 3.83 -12.83
CA GLU A 233 -12.84 2.55 -12.59
C GLU A 233 -13.70 1.34 -12.98
N GLY A 234 -14.99 1.41 -12.64
CA GLY A 234 -15.93 0.34 -12.96
C GLY A 234 -16.32 0.25 -14.44
N GLU A 235 -16.19 1.35 -15.20
CA GLU A 235 -16.56 1.40 -16.61
C GLU A 235 -15.45 0.94 -17.54
N THR A 236 -14.18 1.15 -17.17
CA THR A 236 -13.04 0.72 -17.99
C THR A 236 -11.82 0.40 -17.15
N GLN A 237 -11.17 -0.72 -17.48
CA GLN A 237 -9.85 -1.08 -16.93
C GLN A 237 -8.70 -0.58 -17.83
N ASN A 238 -9.02 0.01 -18.98
CA ASN A 238 -8.01 0.59 -19.88
C ASN A 238 -7.67 2.00 -19.43
N VAL A 239 -6.51 2.15 -18.81
CA VAL A 239 -6.01 3.44 -18.30
C VAL A 239 -6.01 4.54 -19.36
N ASP A 240 -5.68 4.20 -20.60
CA ASP A 240 -5.63 5.17 -21.72
C ASP A 240 -7.02 5.72 -22.10
N GLU A 241 -8.11 5.05 -21.72
CA GLU A 241 -9.48 5.45 -22.01
C GLU A 241 -10.17 6.16 -20.84
N MET A 242 -9.61 6.09 -19.62
CA MET A 242 -10.23 6.64 -18.41
C MET A 242 -10.52 8.15 -18.52
N SER A 243 -9.58 8.93 -19.08
CA SER A 243 -9.77 10.38 -19.26
C SER A 243 -10.88 10.71 -20.29
N THR A 244 -11.01 9.88 -21.33
CA THR A 244 -12.08 10.01 -22.32
C THR A 244 -13.45 9.64 -21.71
N VAL A 245 -13.53 8.55 -20.91
CA VAL A 245 -14.74 8.17 -20.17
C VAL A 245 -15.14 9.29 -19.20
N ALA A 246 -14.17 9.82 -18.46
CA ALA A 246 -14.39 10.99 -17.57
C ALA A 246 -14.98 12.18 -18.33
N GLY A 247 -14.44 12.49 -19.53
CA GLY A 247 -14.95 13.55 -20.39
C GLY A 247 -16.41 13.34 -20.82
N VAL A 248 -16.82 12.07 -21.08
CA VAL A 248 -18.25 11.75 -21.35
C VAL A 248 -19.11 12.07 -20.13
N PHE A 249 -18.68 11.70 -18.93
CA PHE A 249 -19.45 12.00 -17.72
C PHE A 249 -19.55 13.50 -17.45
N PHE A 250 -18.46 14.26 -17.62
CA PHE A 250 -18.50 15.71 -17.51
C PHE A 250 -19.44 16.36 -18.54
N ASN A 251 -19.42 15.90 -19.78
CA ASN A 251 -20.34 16.37 -20.80
C ASN A 251 -21.80 16.10 -20.43
N ARG A 252 -22.10 14.91 -19.89
CA ARG A 252 -23.45 14.57 -19.38
C ARG A 252 -23.87 15.47 -18.21
N ILE A 253 -22.99 15.65 -17.22
CA ILE A 253 -23.25 16.53 -16.07
C ILE A 253 -23.57 17.95 -16.56
N ASN A 254 -22.73 18.51 -17.43
CA ASN A 254 -22.90 19.85 -17.98
C ASN A 254 -24.18 20.01 -18.83
N ALA A 255 -24.63 18.94 -19.47
CA ALA A 255 -25.88 18.90 -20.24
C ALA A 255 -27.13 18.57 -19.40
N GLY A 256 -26.99 18.34 -18.07
CA GLY A 256 -28.09 17.92 -17.20
C GLY A 256 -28.58 16.50 -17.48
N MET A 257 -27.75 15.64 -18.08
CA MET A 257 -28.05 14.24 -18.35
C MET A 257 -27.67 13.39 -17.14
N TYR A 258 -28.38 12.28 -16.97
CA TYR A 258 -28.03 11.25 -16.00
C TYR A 258 -26.75 10.51 -16.45
N LEU A 259 -25.89 10.08 -15.49
CA LEU A 259 -24.68 9.33 -15.81
C LEU A 259 -24.99 7.92 -16.28
N GLN A 260 -26.02 7.28 -15.74
CA GLN A 260 -26.50 5.95 -16.13
C GLN A 260 -25.40 4.89 -16.15
N SER A 261 -24.62 4.85 -15.07
CA SER A 261 -23.61 3.82 -14.86
C SER A 261 -24.21 2.61 -14.14
N ASP A 262 -23.99 1.43 -14.69
CA ASP A 262 -24.44 0.17 -14.12
C ASP A 262 -23.81 -0.10 -12.74
N MET A 263 -22.57 0.31 -12.54
CA MET A 263 -21.84 0.13 -11.27
C MET A 263 -22.56 0.79 -10.10
N THR A 264 -23.13 1.97 -10.32
CA THR A 264 -23.88 2.71 -9.30
C THR A 264 -25.18 2.01 -8.89
N VAL A 265 -25.80 1.30 -9.82
CA VAL A 265 -27.02 0.51 -9.56
C VAL A 265 -26.68 -0.78 -8.81
N ILE A 266 -25.62 -1.46 -9.20
CA ILE A 266 -25.14 -2.68 -8.52
C ILE A 266 -24.82 -2.35 -7.06
N TYR A 267 -24.08 -1.26 -6.81
CA TYR A 267 -23.76 -0.82 -5.45
C TYR A 267 -25.02 -0.42 -4.66
N ALA A 268 -25.94 0.33 -5.28
CA ALA A 268 -27.19 0.74 -4.65
C ALA A 268 -28.06 -0.45 -4.20
N GLN A 269 -28.03 -1.56 -4.94
CA GLN A 269 -28.76 -2.77 -4.60
C GLN A 269 -28.12 -3.53 -3.43
N GLY A 270 -26.79 -3.43 -3.25
CA GLY A 270 -26.06 -4.14 -2.19
C GLY A 270 -25.81 -5.62 -2.45
N GLU A 271 -26.06 -6.10 -3.64
CA GLU A 271 -25.78 -7.47 -4.08
C GLU A 271 -24.92 -7.43 -5.35
N HIS A 272 -23.90 -8.26 -5.42
CA HIS A 272 -23.05 -8.38 -6.60
C HIS A 272 -23.88 -9.02 -7.75
N ALA A 273 -24.44 -8.20 -8.60
CA ALA A 273 -25.18 -8.65 -9.77
C ALA A 273 -24.26 -8.71 -11.00
N VAL A 274 -24.34 -9.83 -11.72
CA VAL A 274 -23.59 -10.01 -12.98
C VAL A 274 -24.17 -9.18 -14.12
N ARG A 275 -25.44 -8.78 -14.00
CA ARG A 275 -26.17 -8.03 -15.04
C ARG A 275 -27.23 -7.11 -14.41
N VAL A 276 -27.20 -5.86 -14.81
CA VAL A 276 -28.23 -4.88 -14.41
C VAL A 276 -29.52 -5.14 -15.20
N THR A 277 -30.64 -5.20 -14.49
CA THR A 277 -31.97 -5.33 -15.06
C THR A 277 -32.70 -3.99 -15.08
N GLU A 278 -33.72 -3.83 -15.94
CA GLU A 278 -34.54 -2.62 -15.97
C GLU A 278 -35.24 -2.31 -14.62
N ALA A 279 -35.53 -3.31 -13.81
CA ALA A 279 -36.08 -3.09 -12.49
C ALA A 279 -35.04 -2.46 -11.53
N MET A 280 -33.77 -2.87 -11.63
CA MET A 280 -32.69 -2.33 -10.82
C MET A 280 -32.40 -0.87 -11.15
N THR A 281 -32.50 -0.45 -12.43
CA THR A 281 -32.29 0.96 -12.82
C THR A 281 -33.35 1.93 -12.25
N LYS A 282 -34.39 1.41 -11.60
CA LYS A 282 -35.48 2.20 -10.99
C LYS A 282 -35.41 2.24 -9.46
N ILE A 283 -34.39 1.66 -8.86
CA ILE A 283 -34.18 1.68 -7.40
C ILE A 283 -34.00 3.13 -6.94
N ASP A 284 -34.81 3.54 -5.96
CA ASP A 284 -34.68 4.86 -5.33
C ASP A 284 -33.50 4.83 -4.37
N SER A 285 -32.37 5.36 -4.82
CA SER A 285 -31.13 5.42 -4.06
C SER A 285 -30.29 6.62 -4.51
N PRO A 286 -29.64 7.34 -3.59
CA PRO A 286 -28.75 8.46 -3.93
C PRO A 286 -27.50 8.01 -4.72
N TYR A 287 -27.20 6.72 -4.75
CA TYR A 287 -26.15 6.16 -5.59
C TYR A 287 -26.62 5.91 -7.03
N ASN A 288 -27.91 5.65 -7.26
CA ASN A 288 -28.41 5.25 -8.58
C ASN A 288 -28.42 6.39 -9.59
N THR A 289 -27.41 6.44 -10.45
CA THR A 289 -27.25 7.47 -11.49
C THR A 289 -28.20 7.32 -12.70
N TYR A 290 -29.14 6.37 -12.68
CA TYR A 290 -30.27 6.31 -13.62
C TYR A 290 -31.45 7.20 -13.19
N VAL A 291 -31.59 7.47 -11.89
CA VAL A 291 -32.68 8.27 -11.32
C VAL A 291 -32.20 9.50 -10.55
N THR A 292 -30.93 9.52 -10.13
CA THR A 292 -30.29 10.64 -9.46
C THR A 292 -29.39 11.38 -10.45
N ALA A 293 -29.53 12.69 -10.57
CA ALA A 293 -28.74 13.53 -11.47
C ALA A 293 -27.38 13.85 -10.87
N GLY A 294 -26.36 13.90 -11.72
CA GLY A 294 -24.98 14.23 -11.31
C GLY A 294 -24.18 13.04 -10.83
N ILE A 295 -23.15 13.33 -10.03
CA ILE A 295 -22.26 12.37 -9.41
C ILE A 295 -23.05 11.65 -8.29
N PRO A 296 -22.85 10.30 -8.07
CA PRO A 296 -23.50 9.63 -6.95
C PRO A 296 -23.05 10.21 -5.62
N ILE A 297 -23.85 10.02 -4.56
CA ILE A 297 -23.61 10.61 -3.23
C ILE A 297 -22.23 10.25 -2.63
N GLY A 298 -21.59 9.20 -3.11
CA GLY A 298 -20.27 8.76 -2.67
C GLY A 298 -19.68 7.69 -3.58
N PRO A 299 -18.46 7.26 -3.32
CA PRO A 299 -17.81 6.20 -4.07
C PRO A 299 -18.58 4.88 -4.01
N VAL A 300 -18.43 4.06 -5.04
CA VAL A 300 -19.08 2.75 -5.18
C VAL A 300 -18.06 1.60 -5.21
N SER A 301 -16.78 1.93 -5.20
CA SER A 301 -15.67 0.98 -5.15
C SER A 301 -14.34 1.72 -4.93
N SER A 302 -13.25 1.00 -4.74
CA SER A 302 -11.90 1.55 -4.60
C SER A 302 -11.28 1.90 -5.96
N PRO A 303 -11.08 3.19 -6.29
CA PRO A 303 -10.51 3.63 -7.55
C PRO A 303 -8.99 3.56 -7.55
N SER A 304 -8.40 3.34 -8.73
CA SER A 304 -6.98 3.53 -8.99
C SER A 304 -6.60 5.03 -8.99
N VAL A 305 -5.30 5.33 -8.85
CA VAL A 305 -4.81 6.72 -8.99
C VAL A 305 -5.01 7.25 -10.41
N GLU A 306 -5.05 6.38 -11.40
CA GLU A 306 -5.32 6.69 -12.80
C GLU A 306 -6.77 7.15 -13.00
N ALA A 307 -7.75 6.47 -12.39
CA ALA A 307 -9.15 6.88 -12.40
C ALA A 307 -9.35 8.22 -11.65
N ILE A 308 -8.66 8.42 -10.52
CA ILE A 308 -8.66 9.70 -9.80
C ILE A 308 -8.09 10.84 -10.67
N LYS A 309 -6.98 10.61 -11.35
CA LYS A 309 -6.42 11.57 -12.31
C LYS A 309 -7.38 11.88 -13.45
N ALA A 310 -8.05 10.86 -13.98
CA ALA A 310 -9.04 11.02 -15.04
C ALA A 310 -10.22 11.90 -14.59
N ALA A 311 -10.73 11.70 -13.38
CA ALA A 311 -11.76 12.56 -12.78
C ALA A 311 -11.28 14.01 -12.58
N LEU A 312 -9.99 14.21 -12.21
CA LEU A 312 -9.40 15.54 -12.01
C LEU A 312 -9.02 16.23 -13.33
N GLN A 313 -8.71 15.49 -14.38
CA GLN A 313 -8.24 15.98 -15.67
C GLN A 313 -8.95 15.25 -16.82
N PRO A 314 -10.29 15.42 -16.97
CA PRO A 314 -11.04 14.79 -18.02
C PRO A 314 -10.57 15.29 -19.41
N GLU A 315 -10.60 14.41 -20.40
CA GLU A 315 -10.34 14.80 -21.79
C GLU A 315 -11.49 15.66 -22.35
N GLU A 316 -11.17 16.76 -23.00
CA GLU A 316 -12.15 17.63 -23.67
C GLU A 316 -12.52 17.09 -25.04
N HIS A 317 -13.77 16.68 -25.22
CA HIS A 317 -14.32 16.19 -26.48
C HIS A 317 -15.85 16.40 -26.54
N GLN A 318 -16.51 15.90 -27.63
CA GLN A 318 -17.96 16.08 -27.87
C GLN A 318 -18.76 14.80 -27.68
N TYR A 319 -18.22 13.78 -26.98
CA TYR A 319 -18.91 12.51 -26.80
C TYR A 319 -19.83 12.57 -25.57
N TYR A 320 -21.00 11.94 -25.71
CA TYR A 320 -22.01 11.76 -24.65
C TYR A 320 -22.30 10.29 -24.38
N TYR A 321 -21.84 9.37 -25.25
CA TYR A 321 -22.10 7.94 -25.20
C TYR A 321 -20.82 7.18 -25.45
N PHE A 322 -20.71 6.02 -24.82
CA PHE A 322 -19.66 5.06 -25.13
C PHE A 322 -20.20 3.63 -24.99
N ILE A 323 -19.50 2.67 -25.57
CA ILE A 323 -19.79 1.25 -25.45
C ILE A 323 -18.48 0.47 -25.52
N ALA A 324 -18.22 -0.34 -24.51
CA ALA A 324 -17.04 -1.19 -24.47
C ALA A 324 -17.26 -2.46 -25.29
N ASP A 325 -16.36 -2.74 -26.23
CA ASP A 325 -16.33 -4.02 -26.94
C ASP A 325 -15.58 -5.07 -26.11
N MET A 326 -16.17 -5.43 -24.96
CA MET A 326 -15.55 -6.34 -23.96
C MET A 326 -15.21 -7.72 -24.52
N PHE A 327 -15.85 -8.16 -25.60
CA PHE A 327 -15.66 -9.49 -26.19
C PHE A 327 -14.79 -9.47 -27.45
N GLY A 328 -14.27 -8.31 -27.87
CA GLY A 328 -13.49 -8.17 -29.08
C GLY A 328 -14.24 -8.49 -30.36
N CYS A 329 -15.55 -8.17 -30.38
CA CYS A 329 -16.42 -8.42 -31.51
C CYS A 329 -16.08 -7.53 -32.72
N VAL A 330 -15.49 -6.38 -32.47
CA VAL A 330 -15.00 -5.43 -33.45
C VAL A 330 -13.49 -5.30 -33.37
N ASP A 331 -12.98 -4.77 -32.29
CA ASP A 331 -11.55 -4.53 -32.09
C ASP A 331 -11.08 -4.58 -30.62
N GLY A 332 -12.01 -4.88 -29.68
CA GLY A 332 -11.75 -4.99 -28.25
C GLY A 332 -11.50 -3.63 -27.56
N LYS A 333 -11.99 -2.53 -28.13
CA LYS A 333 -11.83 -1.17 -27.60
C LYS A 333 -13.17 -0.58 -27.18
N THR A 334 -13.10 0.50 -26.41
CA THR A 334 -14.26 1.34 -26.16
C THR A 334 -14.47 2.29 -27.34
N HIS A 335 -15.72 2.35 -27.82
CA HIS A 335 -16.16 3.24 -28.89
C HIS A 335 -16.98 4.39 -28.33
N PHE A 336 -16.67 5.61 -28.73
CA PHE A 336 -17.25 6.85 -28.23
C PHE A 336 -18.12 7.52 -29.29
N PHE A 337 -19.25 8.09 -28.87
CA PHE A 337 -20.25 8.67 -29.80
C PHE A 337 -20.78 9.99 -29.25
N SER A 338 -21.07 10.92 -30.19
CA SER A 338 -21.67 12.21 -29.85
C SER A 338 -23.19 12.15 -29.76
N THR A 339 -23.83 11.21 -30.45
CA THR A 339 -25.29 11.08 -30.47
C THR A 339 -25.75 9.68 -30.05
N TYR A 340 -26.98 9.60 -29.53
CA TYR A 340 -27.63 8.32 -29.19
C TYR A 340 -27.86 7.44 -30.41
N GLU A 341 -28.16 8.07 -31.57
CA GLU A 341 -28.38 7.37 -32.84
C GLU A 341 -27.12 6.63 -33.29
N GLU A 342 -25.96 7.25 -33.21
CA GLU A 342 -24.67 6.64 -33.56
C GLU A 342 -24.34 5.48 -32.59
N HIS A 343 -24.50 5.69 -31.31
CA HIS A 343 -24.32 4.68 -30.29
C HIS A 343 -25.22 3.45 -30.53
N MET A 344 -26.51 3.65 -30.75
CA MET A 344 -27.45 2.58 -31.02
C MET A 344 -27.23 1.91 -32.39
N ALA A 345 -26.75 2.65 -33.40
CA ALA A 345 -26.39 2.08 -34.68
C ALA A 345 -25.20 1.13 -34.54
N PHE A 346 -24.18 1.52 -33.76
CA PHE A 346 -23.05 0.66 -33.46
C PHE A 346 -23.47 -0.62 -32.71
N TYR A 347 -24.28 -0.47 -31.63
CA TYR A 347 -24.79 -1.61 -30.88
C TYR A 347 -25.55 -2.61 -31.77
N ARG A 348 -26.50 -2.13 -32.58
CA ARG A 348 -27.34 -3.00 -33.44
C ARG A 348 -26.56 -3.67 -34.58
N ASN A 349 -25.57 -2.96 -35.16
CA ASN A 349 -24.87 -3.46 -36.33
C ASN A 349 -23.71 -4.39 -35.98
N TYR A 350 -23.08 -4.21 -34.81
CA TYR A 350 -21.83 -4.88 -34.47
C TYR A 350 -21.92 -5.76 -33.22
N LEU A 351 -22.59 -5.31 -32.15
CA LEU A 351 -22.61 -6.05 -30.89
C LEU A 351 -23.81 -6.98 -30.74
N LEU A 352 -25.02 -6.50 -31.07
CA LEU A 352 -26.24 -7.31 -30.93
C LEU A 352 -26.20 -8.62 -31.74
N PRO A 353 -25.72 -8.66 -32.99
CA PRO A 353 -25.62 -9.92 -33.73
C PRO A 353 -24.67 -10.93 -33.07
N SER A 354 -23.65 -10.45 -32.38
CA SER A 354 -22.69 -11.31 -31.66
C SER A 354 -23.29 -11.90 -30.40
N TYR A 355 -24.10 -11.14 -29.68
CA TYR A 355 -24.83 -11.63 -28.50
C TYR A 355 -25.90 -12.64 -28.88
N GLU A 356 -26.67 -12.41 -29.96
CA GLU A 356 -27.73 -13.31 -30.44
C GLU A 356 -27.19 -14.64 -31.01
N ALA A 357 -25.99 -14.61 -31.59
CA ALA A 357 -25.32 -15.81 -32.11
C ALA A 357 -24.87 -16.78 -31.02
N GLY A 358 -24.98 -16.40 -29.74
CA GLY A 358 -24.55 -17.24 -28.60
C GLY A 358 -23.05 -17.54 -28.61
N THR A 359 -22.29 -16.86 -29.45
CA THR A 359 -20.84 -16.95 -29.45
C THR A 359 -20.32 -16.07 -28.33
N SER A 360 -20.03 -16.67 -27.20
CA SER A 360 -19.31 -16.00 -26.08
C SER A 360 -17.89 -15.58 -26.44
N VAL A 361 -17.54 -15.69 -27.72
CA VAL A 361 -16.22 -15.28 -28.24
C VAL A 361 -16.45 -14.84 -29.69
N CYS A 362 -16.34 -13.56 -29.96
CA CYS A 362 -16.31 -13.04 -31.32
C CYS A 362 -14.99 -13.36 -32.07
N LYS A 363 -14.20 -14.27 -31.55
CA LYS A 363 -13.07 -14.95 -32.22
C LYS A 363 -12.85 -16.33 -31.68
#